data_49beb4d1edc5a7c7d949668b6d14d8f2
#
_entry.id   49beb4d1edc5a7c7d949668b6d14d8f2
#
_cell.length_a   1.000
_cell.length_b   1.000
_cell.length_c   1.000
_cell.angle_alpha   90.00
_cell.angle_beta   90.00
_cell.angle_gamma   90.00
#
_symmetry.space_group_name_H-M   'P 1'
#
loop_
_entity.id
_entity.type
_entity.pdbx_description
1 polymer ?
#
loop_
_entity_poly.entity_id
_entity_poly.type
_entity_poly.pdbx_seq_one_letter_code
_entity_poly.pdbx_strand_id
1 'polypeptide(L)'
;MPPRDPSAYLCDILEAAAAIQEATGSIDEATYSSTRLIRSAVEREFTIIGEALRVIAQRDPELFAAIPEGRQIIDFRNLLTHEDLKVSDRVVWGAIQTDLPERVEHCTQLLSRLSSGM
;
A
#
# COMPACT_ATOMS: atom_id res chain seq x y z
N MET A 1 14.68 -19.70 10.35
CA MET A 1 14.41 -19.25 8.97
C MET A 1 15.13 -17.97 8.67
N PRO A 2 15.80 -17.87 7.55
CA PRO A 2 16.41 -16.61 7.16
C PRO A 2 15.33 -15.55 6.92
N PRO A 3 15.59 -14.28 7.21
CA PRO A 3 14.64 -13.23 6.92
C PRO A 3 14.44 -13.07 5.41
N ARG A 4 13.25 -12.64 5.03
CA ARG A 4 12.96 -12.37 3.61
C ARG A 4 13.81 -11.20 3.13
N ASP A 5 14.18 -11.26 1.86
CA ASP A 5 14.84 -10.14 1.20
C ASP A 5 13.91 -8.92 1.17
N PRO A 6 14.40 -7.70 1.47
CA PRO A 6 13.56 -6.51 1.39
C PRO A 6 12.82 -6.34 0.06
N SER A 7 13.40 -6.80 -1.06
CA SER A 7 12.72 -6.75 -2.35
C SER A 7 11.42 -7.56 -2.38
N ALA A 8 11.33 -8.62 -1.57
CA ALA A 8 10.10 -9.41 -1.47
C ALA A 8 8.95 -8.59 -0.90
N TYR A 9 9.25 -7.67 0.02
CA TYR A 9 8.23 -6.78 0.58
C TYR A 9 7.77 -5.74 -0.43
N LEU A 10 8.65 -5.30 -1.33
CA LEU A 10 8.25 -4.44 -2.45
C LEU A 10 7.28 -5.17 -3.37
N CYS A 11 7.55 -6.46 -3.63
CA CYS A 11 6.63 -7.29 -4.42
C CYS A 11 5.27 -7.41 -3.74
N ASP A 12 5.24 -7.59 -2.42
CA ASP A 12 3.98 -7.65 -1.66
C ASP A 12 3.19 -6.35 -1.79
N ILE A 13 3.89 -5.20 -1.73
CA ILE A 13 3.26 -3.89 -1.91
C ILE A 13 2.63 -3.79 -3.30
N LEU A 14 3.37 -4.18 -4.33
CA LEU A 14 2.88 -4.11 -5.72
C LEU A 14 1.70 -5.06 -5.96
N GLU A 15 1.73 -6.26 -5.39
CA GLU A 15 0.62 -7.20 -5.47
C GLU A 15 -0.63 -6.64 -4.80
N ALA A 16 -0.48 -6.09 -3.60
CA ALA A 16 -1.61 -5.52 -2.87
C ALA A 16 -2.19 -4.31 -3.61
N ALA A 17 -1.32 -3.45 -4.16
CA ALA A 17 -1.75 -2.29 -4.93
C ALA A 17 -2.50 -2.72 -6.20
N ALA A 18 -2.02 -3.75 -6.88
CA ALA A 18 -2.68 -4.29 -8.06
C ALA A 18 -4.08 -4.84 -7.72
N ALA A 19 -4.21 -5.51 -6.58
CA ALA A 19 -5.49 -6.02 -6.12
C ALA A 19 -6.49 -4.88 -5.85
N ILE A 20 -6.02 -3.78 -5.24
CA ILE A 20 -6.87 -2.60 -5.01
C ILE A 20 -7.31 -2.01 -6.36
N GLN A 21 -6.39 -1.84 -7.29
CA GLN A 21 -6.69 -1.26 -8.60
C GLN A 21 -7.67 -2.14 -9.38
N GLU A 22 -7.52 -3.44 -9.30
CA GLU A 22 -8.44 -4.39 -9.95
C GLU A 22 -9.85 -4.28 -9.35
N ALA A 23 -9.94 -4.21 -8.02
CA ALA A 23 -11.24 -4.14 -7.34
C ALA A 23 -11.96 -2.82 -7.59
N THR A 24 -11.23 -1.73 -7.84
CA THR A 24 -11.81 -0.38 -7.89
C THR A 24 -11.78 0.27 -9.28
N GLY A 25 -11.08 -0.33 -10.24
CA GLY A 25 -10.82 0.29 -11.54
C GLY A 25 -12.05 0.51 -12.41
N SER A 26 -13.13 -0.23 -12.17
CA SER A 26 -14.34 -0.14 -12.97
C SER A 26 -15.55 0.43 -12.21
N ILE A 27 -15.32 0.94 -10.99
CA ILE A 27 -16.40 1.50 -10.17
C ILE A 27 -16.13 2.96 -9.83
N ASP A 28 -17.18 3.65 -9.38
CA ASP A 28 -17.06 5.03 -8.90
C ASP A 28 -17.04 5.08 -7.36
N GLU A 29 -16.87 6.30 -6.83
CA GLU A 29 -16.83 6.52 -5.39
C GLU A 29 -18.13 6.07 -4.70
N ALA A 30 -19.27 6.34 -5.32
CA ALA A 30 -20.56 5.97 -4.75
C ALA A 30 -20.70 4.45 -4.61
N THR A 31 -20.27 3.71 -5.63
CA THR A 31 -20.25 2.25 -5.60
C THR A 31 -19.30 1.75 -4.52
N TYR A 32 -18.11 2.34 -4.42
CA TYR A 32 -17.15 2.01 -3.38
C TYR A 32 -17.78 2.16 -2.00
N SER A 33 -18.37 3.32 -1.73
CA SER A 33 -18.97 3.63 -0.42
C SER A 33 -20.14 2.71 -0.06
N SER A 34 -20.87 2.23 -1.07
CA SER A 34 -22.06 1.39 -0.83
C SER A 34 -21.77 -0.11 -0.84
N THR A 35 -20.56 -0.54 -1.18
CA THR A 35 -20.24 -1.97 -1.30
C THR A 35 -19.27 -2.40 -0.22
N ARG A 36 -19.80 -2.95 0.85
CA ARG A 36 -19.01 -3.35 2.02
C ARG A 36 -17.88 -4.31 1.70
N LEU A 37 -18.12 -5.29 0.82
CA LEU A 37 -17.09 -6.28 0.49
C LEU A 37 -15.90 -5.64 -0.20
N ILE A 38 -16.15 -4.66 -1.07
CA ILE A 38 -15.07 -3.94 -1.75
C ILE A 38 -14.29 -3.11 -0.73
N ARG A 39 -14.99 -2.38 0.15
CA ARG A 39 -14.31 -1.59 1.19
C ARG A 39 -13.42 -2.47 2.07
N SER A 40 -13.94 -3.60 2.51
CA SER A 40 -13.19 -4.52 3.37
C SER A 40 -11.96 -5.07 2.66
N ALA A 41 -12.09 -5.42 1.39
CA ALA A 41 -10.97 -5.93 0.60
C ALA A 41 -9.88 -4.85 0.43
N VAL A 42 -10.27 -3.63 0.11
CA VAL A 42 -9.35 -2.52 -0.08
C VAL A 42 -8.61 -2.19 1.22
N GLU A 43 -9.33 -2.12 2.33
CA GLU A 43 -8.74 -1.85 3.64
C GLU A 43 -7.71 -2.92 4.03
N ARG A 44 -8.02 -4.19 3.75
CA ARG A 44 -7.09 -5.28 4.01
C ARG A 44 -5.82 -5.13 3.18
N GLU A 45 -5.95 -4.79 1.91
CA GLU A 45 -4.79 -4.62 1.03
C GLU A 45 -3.93 -3.42 1.46
N PHE A 46 -4.53 -2.32 1.86
CA PHE A 46 -3.78 -1.19 2.43
C PHE A 46 -3.06 -1.59 3.73
N THR A 47 -3.66 -2.45 4.54
CA THR A 47 -3.02 -2.97 5.74
C THR A 47 -1.77 -3.77 5.37
N ILE A 48 -1.84 -4.60 4.33
CA ILE A 48 -0.70 -5.36 3.84
C ILE A 48 0.41 -4.42 3.38
N ILE A 49 0.07 -3.36 2.63
CA ILE A 49 1.05 -2.37 2.16
C ILE A 49 1.75 -1.71 3.35
N GLY A 50 0.97 -1.24 4.32
CA GLY A 50 1.52 -0.57 5.50
C GLY A 50 2.41 -1.49 6.33
N GLU A 51 2.02 -2.75 6.47
CA GLU A 51 2.82 -3.72 7.21
C GLU A 51 4.14 -4.03 6.48
N ALA A 52 4.10 -4.18 5.17
CA ALA A 52 5.32 -4.40 4.39
C ALA A 52 6.27 -3.21 4.52
N LEU A 53 5.74 -1.98 4.44
CA LEU A 53 6.55 -0.77 4.61
C LEU A 53 7.15 -0.67 6.01
N ARG A 54 6.41 -1.05 7.03
CA ARG A 54 6.91 -1.06 8.40
C ARG A 54 8.11 -2.00 8.55
N VAL A 55 8.03 -3.17 7.95
CA VAL A 55 9.13 -4.13 7.98
C VAL A 55 10.34 -3.59 7.24
N ILE A 56 10.13 -2.99 6.05
CA ILE A 56 11.23 -2.37 5.28
C ILE A 56 11.90 -1.28 6.13
N ALA A 57 11.10 -0.43 6.79
CA ALA A 57 11.65 0.64 7.62
C ALA A 57 12.56 0.10 8.73
N GLN A 58 12.24 -1.05 9.31
CA GLN A 58 13.04 -1.65 10.37
C GLN A 58 14.27 -2.36 9.85
N ARG A 59 14.18 -3.03 8.70
CA ARG A 59 15.24 -3.91 8.22
C ARG A 59 16.16 -3.28 7.19
N ASP A 60 15.65 -2.31 6.44
CA ASP A 60 16.43 -1.61 5.41
C ASP A 60 16.05 -0.14 5.39
N PRO A 61 16.55 0.66 6.36
CA PRO A 61 16.21 2.08 6.44
C PRO A 61 16.58 2.87 5.17
N GLU A 62 17.63 2.47 4.46
CA GLU A 62 18.02 3.15 3.22
C GLU A 62 16.98 2.95 2.14
N LEU A 63 16.49 1.72 1.98
CA LEU A 63 15.43 1.43 1.03
C LEU A 63 14.15 2.18 1.43
N PHE A 64 13.81 2.18 2.71
CA PHE A 64 12.62 2.90 3.18
C PHE A 64 12.71 4.40 2.87
N ALA A 65 13.90 4.99 3.06
CA ALA A 65 14.10 6.40 2.77
C ALA A 65 13.91 6.73 1.29
N ALA A 66 14.12 5.75 0.41
CA ALA A 66 13.91 5.91 -1.03
C ALA A 66 12.43 5.81 -1.44
N ILE A 67 11.55 5.40 -0.53
CA ILE A 67 10.11 5.30 -0.79
C ILE A 67 9.45 6.60 -0.33
N PRO A 68 8.96 7.45 -1.27
CA PRO A 68 8.35 8.72 -0.88
C PRO A 68 7.16 8.53 0.04
N GLU A 69 7.13 9.30 1.11
CA GLU A 69 6.00 9.33 2.05
C GLU A 69 5.65 7.97 2.67
N GLY A 70 6.64 7.07 2.79
CA GLY A 70 6.43 5.75 3.38
C GLY A 70 5.83 5.82 4.79
N ARG A 71 6.27 6.78 5.62
CA ARG A 71 5.74 6.96 6.97
C ARG A 71 4.25 7.30 6.95
N GLN A 72 3.83 8.14 6.01
CA GLN A 72 2.43 8.51 5.89
C GLN A 72 1.53 7.32 5.56
N ILE A 73 2.03 6.41 4.74
CA ILE A 73 1.29 5.19 4.39
C ILE A 73 1.16 4.27 5.61
N ILE A 74 2.23 4.15 6.40
CA ILE A 74 2.18 3.37 7.64
C ILE A 74 1.16 3.97 8.60
N ASP A 75 1.15 5.29 8.74
CA ASP A 75 0.19 5.98 9.62
C ASP A 75 -1.24 5.77 9.13
N PHE A 76 -1.46 5.81 7.82
CA PHE A 76 -2.77 5.54 7.23
C PHE A 76 -3.24 4.12 7.55
N ARG A 77 -2.35 3.13 7.43
CA ARG A 77 -2.65 1.74 7.79
C ARG A 77 -3.03 1.63 9.27
N ASN A 78 -2.32 2.35 10.13
CA ASN A 78 -2.63 2.34 11.56
C ASN A 78 -4.02 2.91 11.85
N LEU A 79 -4.43 3.93 11.10
CA LEU A 79 -5.80 4.47 11.21
C LEU A 79 -6.84 3.45 10.78
N LEU A 80 -6.57 2.71 9.70
CA LEU A 80 -7.50 1.70 9.19
C LEU A 80 -7.71 0.55 10.17
N THR A 81 -6.70 0.21 10.96
CA THR A 81 -6.78 -0.90 11.91
C THR A 81 -7.28 -0.48 13.29
N HIS A 82 -7.49 0.81 13.51
CA HIS A 82 -7.94 1.33 14.80
C HIS A 82 -9.46 1.34 14.87
N GLU A 83 -10.03 0.52 15.76
CA GLU A 83 -11.48 0.33 15.84
C GLU A 83 -12.25 1.62 16.19
N ASP A 84 -11.66 2.48 17.00
CA ASP A 84 -12.31 3.70 17.48
C ASP A 84 -12.25 4.85 16.46
N LEU A 85 -11.47 4.70 15.40
CA LEU A 85 -11.29 5.74 14.41
C LEU A 85 -11.88 5.29 13.07
N LYS A 86 -12.92 5.97 12.64
CA LYS A 86 -13.51 5.71 11.33
C LYS A 86 -12.81 6.55 10.29
N VAL A 87 -12.12 5.89 9.38
CA VAL A 87 -11.55 6.57 8.22
C VAL A 87 -12.67 6.75 7.20
N SER A 88 -12.83 7.98 6.71
CA SER A 88 -13.84 8.28 5.71
C SER A 88 -13.59 7.50 4.42
N ASP A 89 -14.64 6.94 3.83
CA ASP A 89 -14.56 6.28 2.52
C ASP A 89 -14.03 7.23 1.47
N ARG A 90 -14.33 8.51 1.60
CA ARG A 90 -13.83 9.54 0.68
C ARG A 90 -12.31 9.67 0.75
N VAL A 91 -11.74 9.60 1.95
CA VAL A 91 -10.28 9.67 2.15
C VAL A 91 -9.63 8.43 1.52
N VAL A 92 -10.19 7.25 1.76
CA VAL A 92 -9.68 6.01 1.17
C VAL A 92 -9.76 6.06 -0.35
N TRP A 93 -10.89 6.51 -0.90
CA TRP A 93 -11.07 6.64 -2.34
C TRP A 93 -10.04 7.60 -2.94
N GLY A 94 -9.79 8.74 -2.27
CA GLY A 94 -8.76 9.68 -2.69
C GLY A 94 -7.38 9.04 -2.74
N ALA A 95 -7.04 8.24 -1.73
CA ALA A 95 -5.77 7.52 -1.70
C ALA A 95 -5.64 6.55 -2.87
N ILE A 96 -6.72 5.84 -3.23
CA ILE A 96 -6.72 4.91 -4.36
C ILE A 96 -6.48 5.65 -5.68
N GLN A 97 -7.13 6.79 -5.87
CA GLN A 97 -7.10 7.50 -7.14
C GLN A 97 -5.83 8.33 -7.33
N THR A 98 -5.29 8.90 -6.26
CA THR A 98 -4.20 9.87 -6.34
C THR A 98 -2.87 9.28 -5.89
N ASP A 99 -2.83 8.71 -4.70
CA ASP A 99 -1.57 8.30 -4.08
C ASP A 99 -1.09 6.93 -4.56
N LEU A 100 -2.01 5.99 -4.73
CA LEU A 100 -1.65 4.61 -5.07
C LEU A 100 -0.90 4.48 -6.40
N PRO A 101 -1.33 5.13 -7.49
CA PRO A 101 -0.61 5.04 -8.76
C PRO A 101 0.84 5.53 -8.67
N GLU A 102 1.09 6.59 -7.92
CA GLU A 102 2.46 7.10 -7.70
C GLU A 102 3.31 6.09 -6.93
N ARG A 103 2.72 5.45 -5.90
CA ARG A 103 3.43 4.46 -5.11
C ARG A 103 3.80 3.24 -5.93
N VAL A 104 2.87 2.81 -6.79
CA VAL A 104 3.12 1.69 -7.71
C VAL A 104 4.32 2.02 -8.60
N GLU A 105 4.33 3.20 -9.19
CA GLU A 105 5.43 3.63 -10.05
C GLU A 105 6.76 3.66 -9.31
N HIS A 106 6.80 4.29 -8.14
CA HIS A 106 8.03 4.39 -7.35
C HIS A 106 8.54 3.02 -6.90
N CYS A 107 7.65 2.15 -6.42
CA CYS A 107 8.05 0.81 -5.97
C CYS A 107 8.52 -0.05 -7.13
N THR A 108 7.89 0.09 -8.31
CA THR A 108 8.30 -0.62 -9.51
C THR A 108 9.71 -0.19 -9.93
N GLN A 109 10.00 1.10 -9.89
CA GLN A 109 11.33 1.62 -10.21
C GLN A 109 12.38 1.13 -9.21
N LEU A 110 12.07 1.14 -7.93
CA LEU A 110 12.99 0.66 -6.90
C LEU A 110 13.29 -0.82 -7.06
N LEU A 111 12.27 -1.61 -7.32
CA LEU A 111 12.43 -3.06 -7.53
C LEU A 111 13.31 -3.32 -8.76
N SER A 112 13.09 -2.56 -9.83
CA SER A 112 13.89 -2.66 -11.06
C SER A 112 15.35 -2.36 -10.79
N ARG A 113 15.65 -1.31 -10.00
CA ARG A 113 17.01 -0.93 -9.63
C ARG A 113 17.71 -2.02 -8.82
N LEU A 114 16.99 -2.61 -7.87
CA LEU A 114 17.52 -3.70 -7.06
C LEU A 114 17.87 -4.93 -7.90
N SER A 115 17.05 -5.21 -8.91
CA SER A 115 17.29 -6.34 -9.82
C SER A 115 18.44 -6.09 -10.76
N SER A 116 18.64 -4.86 -11.22
CA SER A 116 19.69 -4.51 -12.19
C SER A 116 21.01 -4.10 -11.54
N GLY A 117 20.98 -3.81 -10.24
CA GLY A 117 22.17 -3.39 -9.49
C GLY A 117 23.11 -4.53 -9.11
N MET A 118 22.86 -5.70 -9.61
CA MET A 118 23.68 -6.88 -9.33
C MET A 118 24.81 -7.06 -10.37
#